data_e24d60b9787310671a1ae2c3cbcbb88e
#
_entry.id   e24d60b9787310671a1ae2c3cbcbb88e
#
_cell.length_a   1.000
_cell.length_b   1.000
_cell.length_c   1.000
_cell.angle_alpha   90.00
_cell.angle_beta   90.00
_cell.angle_gamma   90.00
#
_symmetry.space_group_name_H-M   'P 1'
#
loop_
_entity.id
_entity.type
_entity.pdbx_description
1 polymer ?
#
loop_
_entity_poly.entity_id
_entity_poly.type
_entity_poly.pdbx_seq_one_letter_code
_entity_poly.pdbx_strand_id
1 'polypeptide(L)'
;MLYSRWSNETWHPAEELIAELEGSPLPALLHSSGMAAVANAMHLNRPGAPVVMPRHAYHASLIVAHDRSTREGGQVREVDVADTEAVVAAIRADGEAAGLVWIESPTNPMLEVADIPAICEAAHAAGALVAVDNTFATPLGQRPLEAGADVVVHSATKYLSGHSDVVLGAALASRGDLHEALHEERTDAGGVAGPVEAWLLLRSMRTFPLRMERIWANAAELARRLEEHPLVAEVRHPSLPSHPQHERAKRLMSCFGGVLTMRPVGGVRAAEELGRFVRIWLPATSLGGVESSFERRRRFPTEAATVPEDLLRVSVGIEDVEDLWRDLDAALKEVHL
;
A
#
# COMPACT_ATOMS: atom_id res chain seq x y z
N MET A 1 9.24 -23.61 22.80
CA MET A 1 9.11 -22.13 22.89
C MET A 1 9.01 -21.72 24.34
N LEU A 2 9.77 -20.73 24.76
CA LEU A 2 9.82 -20.29 26.17
C LEU A 2 9.09 -18.96 26.42
N TYR A 3 8.92 -18.11 25.43
CA TYR A 3 8.34 -16.78 25.58
C TYR A 3 7.72 -16.25 24.30
N SER A 4 6.43 -15.85 24.37
CA SER A 4 5.60 -15.50 23.20
C SER A 4 6.08 -14.27 22.41
N ARG A 5 6.85 -13.35 23.00
CA ARG A 5 7.40 -12.20 22.27
C ARG A 5 8.49 -12.63 21.27
N TRP A 6 9.21 -13.72 21.54
CA TRP A 6 10.25 -14.23 20.63
C TRP A 6 9.65 -15.07 19.50
N SER A 7 8.67 -15.92 19.82
CA SER A 7 8.00 -16.79 18.85
C SER A 7 6.66 -17.30 19.41
N ASN A 8 5.70 -17.55 18.54
CA ASN A 8 4.40 -18.09 18.90
C ASN A 8 3.91 -19.04 17.81
N GLU A 9 3.56 -20.27 18.19
CA GLU A 9 3.06 -21.31 17.27
C GLU A 9 1.83 -20.86 16.46
N THR A 10 1.04 -19.92 16.98
CA THR A 10 -0.13 -19.38 16.29
C THR A 10 0.25 -18.46 15.11
N TRP A 11 1.46 -17.90 15.11
CA TRP A 11 1.95 -17.02 14.04
C TRP A 11 2.43 -17.82 12.82
N HIS A 12 3.13 -18.93 13.04
CA HIS A 12 3.87 -19.66 12.03
C HIS A 12 3.03 -20.00 10.79
N PRO A 13 1.80 -20.54 10.91
CA PRO A 13 1.02 -20.86 9.71
C PRO A 13 0.64 -19.64 8.86
N ALA A 14 0.45 -18.48 9.47
CA ALA A 14 0.18 -17.25 8.73
C ALA A 14 1.46 -16.67 8.13
N GLU A 15 2.58 -16.70 8.87
CA GLU A 15 3.90 -16.26 8.42
C GLU A 15 4.38 -17.11 7.21
N GLU A 16 4.21 -18.43 7.26
CA GLU A 16 4.53 -19.36 6.17
C GLU A 16 3.66 -19.11 4.94
N LEU A 17 2.34 -18.94 5.13
CA LEU A 17 1.41 -18.69 4.02
C LEU A 17 1.68 -17.37 3.30
N ILE A 18 1.98 -16.30 4.05
CA ILE A 18 2.33 -15.00 3.45
C ILE A 18 3.64 -15.13 2.67
N ALA A 19 4.63 -15.83 3.21
CA ALA A 19 5.90 -16.08 2.55
C ALA A 19 5.73 -16.85 1.24
N GLU A 20 4.91 -17.91 1.24
CA GLU A 20 4.60 -18.68 0.03
C GLU A 20 3.94 -17.80 -1.05
N LEU A 21 2.98 -16.96 -0.66
CA LEU A 21 2.30 -16.05 -1.59
C LEU A 21 3.25 -15.01 -2.19
N GLU A 22 4.18 -14.45 -1.41
CA GLU A 22 5.19 -13.48 -1.87
C GLU A 22 6.37 -14.13 -2.60
N GLY A 23 6.47 -15.46 -2.61
CA GLY A 23 7.64 -16.15 -3.15
C GLY A 23 8.90 -15.94 -2.31
N SER A 24 8.76 -15.68 -1.02
CA SER A 24 9.88 -15.49 -0.10
C SER A 24 10.53 -16.83 0.27
N PRO A 25 11.87 -16.91 0.29
CA PRO A 25 12.58 -18.11 0.77
C PRO A 25 12.55 -18.26 2.30
N LEU A 26 12.10 -17.24 3.03
CA LEU A 26 12.07 -17.17 4.49
C LEU A 26 10.65 -16.85 4.97
N PRO A 27 10.24 -17.31 6.16
CA PRO A 27 8.93 -16.97 6.72
C PRO A 27 8.73 -15.46 6.84
N ALA A 28 7.50 -14.99 6.68
CA ALA A 28 7.16 -13.62 7.04
C ALA A 28 7.31 -13.41 8.56
N LEU A 29 7.42 -12.17 8.97
CA LEU A 29 7.43 -11.75 10.36
C LEU A 29 6.16 -10.94 10.64
N LEU A 30 5.23 -11.49 11.42
CA LEU A 30 4.02 -10.79 11.82
C LEU A 30 4.31 -9.72 12.88
N HIS A 31 3.68 -8.57 12.71
CA HIS A 31 3.77 -7.40 13.59
C HIS A 31 2.38 -7.01 14.10
N SER A 32 2.34 -6.29 15.23
CA SER A 32 1.11 -5.78 15.84
C SER A 32 0.33 -4.79 14.97
N SER A 33 0.95 -4.22 13.94
CA SER A 33 0.31 -3.32 12.98
C SER A 33 1.17 -3.16 11.71
N GLY A 34 0.57 -2.65 10.62
CA GLY A 34 1.34 -2.27 9.44
C GLY A 34 2.42 -1.25 9.76
N MET A 35 2.14 -0.27 10.65
CA MET A 35 3.14 0.72 11.06
C MET A 35 4.29 0.12 11.87
N ALA A 36 4.07 -0.92 12.65
CA ALA A 36 5.15 -1.64 13.31
C ALA A 36 6.05 -2.35 12.30
N ALA A 37 5.48 -2.93 11.23
CA ALA A 37 6.25 -3.52 10.13
C ALA A 37 7.03 -2.45 9.34
N VAL A 38 6.40 -1.31 9.03
CA VAL A 38 7.06 -0.15 8.38
C VAL A 38 8.24 0.36 9.19
N ALA A 39 8.04 0.62 10.48
CA ALA A 39 9.11 1.11 11.37
C ALA A 39 10.26 0.11 11.47
N ASN A 40 9.95 -1.18 11.55
CA ASN A 40 10.93 -2.25 11.56
C ASN A 40 11.75 -2.29 10.25
N ALA A 41 11.09 -2.26 9.09
CA ALA A 41 11.81 -2.24 7.81
C ALA A 41 12.69 -0.99 7.64
N MET A 42 12.24 0.17 8.11
CA MET A 42 13.04 1.39 8.12
C MET A 42 14.24 1.32 9.07
N HIS A 43 14.22 0.43 10.07
CA HIS A 43 15.37 0.19 10.95
C HIS A 43 16.59 -0.36 10.20
N LEU A 44 16.40 -0.98 9.05
CA LEU A 44 17.50 -1.48 8.21
C LEU A 44 18.31 -0.36 7.54
N ASN A 45 17.80 0.88 7.51
CA ASN A 45 18.59 2.00 7.02
C ASN A 45 19.79 2.24 7.93
N ARG A 46 20.96 2.46 7.33
CA ARG A 46 22.16 2.82 8.08
C ARG A 46 21.94 4.17 8.79
N PRO A 47 22.27 4.30 10.08
CA PRO A 47 22.12 5.57 10.79
C PRO A 47 22.78 6.73 10.04
N GLY A 48 22.06 7.82 9.87
CA GLY A 48 22.51 9.00 9.15
C GLY A 48 22.46 8.93 7.64
N ALA A 49 22.29 7.75 7.03
CA ALA A 49 22.19 7.63 5.58
C ALA A 49 20.85 8.18 5.06
N PRO A 50 20.83 8.81 3.87
CA PRO A 50 19.58 9.27 3.27
C PRO A 50 18.61 8.12 2.96
N VAL A 51 17.31 8.42 3.07
CA VAL A 51 16.20 7.54 2.65
C VAL A 51 15.51 8.18 1.45
N VAL A 52 15.35 7.42 0.36
CA VAL A 52 14.51 7.84 -0.78
C VAL A 52 13.10 7.35 -0.55
N MET A 53 12.11 8.24 -0.64
CA MET A 53 10.69 7.96 -0.41
C MET A 53 9.82 8.45 -1.58
N PRO A 54 8.72 7.77 -1.92
CA PRO A 54 7.72 8.37 -2.80
C PRO A 54 7.11 9.61 -2.13
N ARG A 55 6.96 10.71 -2.87
CA ARG A 55 6.23 11.90 -2.38
C ARG A 55 4.74 11.60 -2.08
N HIS A 56 4.16 10.63 -2.79
CA HIS A 56 2.85 10.07 -2.51
C HIS A 56 3.05 8.66 -1.96
N ALA A 57 3.00 8.52 -0.65
CA ALA A 57 3.02 7.26 0.09
C ALA A 57 2.01 7.36 1.22
N TYR A 58 1.78 6.25 1.90
CA TYR A 58 1.01 6.33 3.14
C TYR A 58 1.64 7.35 4.09
N HIS A 59 0.92 8.41 4.41
CA HIS A 59 1.47 9.59 5.11
C HIS A 59 2.21 9.26 6.40
N ALA A 60 1.76 8.23 7.15
CA ALA A 60 2.43 7.83 8.37
C ALA A 60 3.81 7.19 8.12
N SER A 61 4.03 6.55 6.97
CA SER A 61 5.36 6.06 6.57
C SER A 61 6.32 7.21 6.31
N LEU A 62 5.86 8.29 5.65
CA LEU A 62 6.64 9.52 5.48
C LEU A 62 6.99 10.18 6.82
N ILE A 63 6.02 10.27 7.74
CA ILE A 63 6.26 10.83 9.10
C ILE A 63 7.34 10.04 9.82
N VAL A 64 7.28 8.70 9.80
CA VAL A 64 8.30 7.85 10.45
C VAL A 64 9.66 8.03 9.79
N ALA A 65 9.73 8.10 8.46
CA ALA A 65 10.99 8.33 7.75
C ALA A 65 11.63 9.67 8.12
N HIS A 66 10.86 10.76 8.14
CA HIS A 66 11.34 12.09 8.52
C HIS A 66 11.77 12.17 9.99
N ASP A 67 10.96 11.64 10.90
CA ASP A 67 11.27 11.65 12.35
C ASP A 67 12.56 10.86 12.63
N ARG A 68 12.69 9.66 12.03
CA ARG A 68 13.89 8.84 12.17
C ARG A 68 15.11 9.53 11.56
N SER A 69 15.03 10.00 10.33
CA SER A 69 16.15 10.72 9.67
C SER A 69 16.60 11.92 10.48
N THR A 70 15.64 12.69 11.04
CA THR A 70 15.97 13.83 11.90
C THR A 70 16.75 13.42 13.14
N ARG A 71 16.34 12.34 13.82
CA ARG A 71 17.00 11.85 15.02
C ARG A 71 18.41 11.29 14.76
N GLU A 72 18.60 10.69 13.59
CA GLU A 72 19.86 10.03 13.20
C GLU A 72 20.79 10.93 12.41
N GLY A 73 20.41 12.18 12.12
CA GLY A 73 21.22 13.13 11.34
C GLY A 73 21.21 12.87 9.84
N GLY A 74 20.27 12.08 9.34
CA GLY A 74 20.04 11.79 7.94
C GLY A 74 19.06 12.75 7.26
N GLN A 75 18.65 12.41 6.04
CA GLN A 75 17.65 13.16 5.26
C GLN A 75 16.68 12.22 4.55
N VAL A 76 15.47 12.72 4.28
CA VAL A 76 14.49 12.07 3.40
C VAL A 76 14.51 12.80 2.06
N ARG A 77 14.64 12.05 0.96
CA ARG A 77 14.58 12.52 -0.41
C ARG A 77 13.26 12.07 -1.02
N GLU A 78 12.29 12.96 -1.05
CA GLU A 78 10.99 12.67 -1.63
C GLU A 78 11.00 12.82 -3.15
N VAL A 79 10.50 11.81 -3.87
CA VAL A 79 10.52 11.75 -5.32
C VAL A 79 9.18 11.34 -5.90
N ASP A 80 8.98 11.64 -7.18
CA ASP A 80 7.93 11.00 -7.98
C ASP A 80 8.36 9.58 -8.32
N VAL A 81 7.75 8.58 -7.69
CA VAL A 81 8.14 7.18 -7.90
C VAL A 81 7.79 6.66 -9.30
N ALA A 82 6.89 7.34 -10.01
CA ALA A 82 6.59 7.04 -11.41
C ALA A 82 7.69 7.49 -12.37
N ASP A 83 8.51 8.45 -11.96
CA ASP A 83 9.70 8.91 -12.69
C ASP A 83 10.93 8.12 -12.21
N THR A 84 11.24 7.04 -12.92
CA THR A 84 12.38 6.17 -12.58
C THR A 84 13.71 6.91 -12.61
N GLU A 85 13.88 7.89 -13.51
CA GLU A 85 15.12 8.67 -13.60
C GLU A 85 15.29 9.59 -12.38
N ALA A 86 14.20 10.20 -11.92
CA ALA A 86 14.20 11.01 -10.69
C ALA A 86 14.54 10.15 -9.46
N VAL A 87 14.02 8.92 -9.36
CA VAL A 87 14.37 7.99 -8.28
C VAL A 87 15.85 7.64 -8.33
N VAL A 88 16.37 7.28 -9.49
CA VAL A 88 17.79 6.93 -9.69
C VAL A 88 18.69 8.10 -9.34
N ALA A 89 18.34 9.32 -9.75
CA ALA A 89 19.07 10.53 -9.38
C ALA A 89 19.07 10.76 -7.86
N ALA A 90 17.95 10.57 -7.19
CA ALA A 90 17.83 10.75 -5.75
C ALA A 90 18.64 9.72 -4.93
N ILE A 91 18.85 8.50 -5.45
CA ILE A 91 19.66 7.47 -4.80
C ILE A 91 21.10 7.97 -4.59
N ARG A 92 21.64 8.77 -5.50
CA ARG A 92 23.04 9.27 -5.48
C ARG A 92 23.15 10.80 -5.38
N ALA A 93 22.10 11.48 -4.94
CA ALA A 93 22.13 12.93 -4.84
C ALA A 93 23.15 13.41 -3.80
N ASP A 94 23.64 14.65 -3.98
CA ASP A 94 24.53 15.35 -3.05
C ASP A 94 25.87 14.63 -2.74
N GLY A 95 26.25 13.67 -3.60
CA GLY A 95 27.50 12.90 -3.43
C GLY A 95 27.41 11.80 -2.36
N GLU A 96 26.24 11.57 -1.79
CA GLU A 96 25.98 10.55 -0.79
C GLU A 96 24.92 9.55 -1.28
N ALA A 97 25.26 8.26 -1.25
CA ALA A 97 24.33 7.20 -1.61
C ALA A 97 23.28 6.99 -0.51
N ALA A 98 22.02 6.82 -0.90
CA ALA A 98 20.96 6.41 0.01
C ALA A 98 21.31 5.08 0.71
N GLY A 99 20.85 4.91 1.94
CA GLY A 99 20.94 3.62 2.64
C GLY A 99 19.72 2.75 2.37
N LEU A 100 18.56 3.39 2.16
CA LEU A 100 17.30 2.73 1.89
C LEU A 100 16.52 3.47 0.80
N VAL A 101 15.93 2.73 -0.12
CA VAL A 101 14.91 3.19 -1.06
C VAL A 101 13.60 2.54 -0.68
N TRP A 102 12.64 3.35 -0.24
CA TRP A 102 11.29 2.90 0.03
C TRP A 102 10.42 3.06 -1.20
N ILE A 103 9.68 2.04 -1.57
CA ILE A 103 8.73 2.07 -2.68
C ILE A 103 7.35 1.71 -2.15
N GLU A 104 6.33 2.41 -2.61
CA GLU A 104 4.93 2.03 -2.51
C GLU A 104 4.36 2.01 -3.93
N SER A 105 3.84 0.88 -4.38
CA SER A 105 3.38 0.72 -5.77
C SER A 105 2.22 -0.29 -5.85
N PRO A 106 1.01 0.18 -6.29
CA PRO A 106 0.64 1.57 -6.56
C PRO A 106 0.68 2.47 -5.31
N THR A 107 0.96 3.76 -5.50
CA THR A 107 1.06 4.72 -4.39
C THR A 107 -0.31 5.10 -3.79
N ASN A 108 -0.33 5.43 -2.52
CA ASN A 108 -1.51 5.95 -1.82
C ASN A 108 -1.39 7.48 -1.61
N PRO A 109 -2.29 8.32 -2.17
CA PRO A 109 -3.51 7.92 -2.86
C PRO A 109 -3.46 8.01 -4.39
N MET A 110 -2.35 8.41 -4.99
CA MET A 110 -2.31 8.82 -6.40
C MET A 110 -2.24 7.65 -7.39
N LEU A 111 -2.05 6.41 -6.92
CA LEU A 111 -1.98 5.17 -7.69
C LEU A 111 -0.87 5.15 -8.74
N GLU A 112 0.21 5.88 -8.51
CA GLU A 112 1.41 5.86 -9.36
C GLU A 112 2.07 4.48 -9.27
N VAL A 113 2.55 3.97 -10.41
CA VAL A 113 3.17 2.64 -10.50
C VAL A 113 4.66 2.79 -10.74
N ALA A 114 5.48 2.26 -9.82
CA ALA A 114 6.94 2.27 -9.89
C ALA A 114 7.48 1.21 -10.86
N ASP A 115 8.66 1.45 -11.42
CA ASP A 115 9.45 0.41 -12.11
C ASP A 115 10.38 -0.27 -11.10
N ILE A 116 9.81 -1.18 -10.30
CA ILE A 116 10.51 -1.84 -9.19
C ILE A 116 11.83 -2.49 -9.66
N PRO A 117 11.87 -3.30 -10.73
CA PRO A 117 13.13 -3.91 -11.18
C PRO A 117 14.23 -2.90 -11.49
N ALA A 118 13.90 -1.83 -12.22
CA ALA A 118 14.88 -0.80 -12.58
C ALA A 118 15.38 -0.01 -11.35
N ILE A 119 14.50 0.26 -10.40
CA ILE A 119 14.87 0.94 -9.15
C ILE A 119 15.76 0.03 -8.30
N CYS A 120 15.44 -1.27 -8.18
CA CYS A 120 16.26 -2.24 -7.45
C CYS A 120 17.70 -2.33 -8.02
N GLU A 121 17.81 -2.43 -9.35
CA GLU A 121 19.11 -2.46 -10.03
C GLU A 121 19.95 -1.22 -9.67
N ALA A 122 19.37 -0.02 -9.79
CA ALA A 122 20.05 1.23 -9.51
C ALA A 122 20.42 1.39 -8.02
N ALA A 123 19.52 0.98 -7.11
CA ALA A 123 19.75 1.01 -5.67
C ALA A 123 20.88 0.09 -5.26
N HIS A 124 20.87 -1.16 -5.72
CA HIS A 124 21.93 -2.13 -5.44
C HIS A 124 23.30 -1.70 -6.01
N ALA A 125 23.31 -1.11 -7.21
CA ALA A 125 24.54 -0.53 -7.77
C ALA A 125 25.10 0.66 -6.95
N ALA A 126 24.29 1.24 -6.07
CA ALA A 126 24.68 2.28 -5.12
C ALA A 126 24.96 1.74 -3.70
N GLY A 127 24.68 0.46 -3.43
CA GLY A 127 24.80 -0.16 -2.12
C GLY A 127 23.62 0.17 -1.17
N ALA A 128 22.48 0.60 -1.72
CA ALA A 128 21.26 0.87 -0.99
C ALA A 128 20.36 -0.39 -0.95
N LEU A 129 19.60 -0.56 0.15
CA LEU A 129 18.54 -1.55 0.25
C LEU A 129 17.26 -1.01 -0.40
N VAL A 130 16.38 -1.93 -0.85
CA VAL A 130 15.05 -1.60 -1.36
C VAL A 130 13.98 -2.28 -0.52
N ALA A 131 13.11 -1.49 0.08
CA ALA A 131 11.92 -1.96 0.77
C ALA A 131 10.66 -1.54 0.00
N VAL A 132 9.73 -2.47 -0.19
CA VAL A 132 8.49 -2.24 -0.93
C VAL A 132 7.28 -2.47 -0.02
N ASP A 133 6.43 -1.46 0.13
CA ASP A 133 5.08 -1.64 0.67
C ASP A 133 4.17 -2.19 -0.44
N ASN A 134 3.86 -3.48 -0.33
CA ASN A 134 3.05 -4.22 -1.30
C ASN A 134 1.57 -4.34 -0.90
N THR A 135 1.12 -3.49 0.02
CA THR A 135 -0.23 -3.56 0.58
C THR A 135 -1.32 -3.42 -0.48
N PHE A 136 -1.16 -2.49 -1.46
CA PHE A 136 -2.18 -2.23 -2.48
C PHE A 136 -2.22 -3.29 -3.57
N ALA A 137 -1.07 -3.69 -4.08
CA ALA A 137 -0.98 -4.70 -5.12
C ALA A 137 -1.28 -6.10 -4.60
N THR A 138 -0.92 -6.38 -3.36
CA THR A 138 -0.94 -7.71 -2.72
C THR A 138 -0.01 -8.72 -3.36
N PRO A 139 0.31 -9.85 -2.72
CA PRO A 139 1.15 -10.90 -3.32
C PRO A 139 0.58 -11.52 -4.59
N LEU A 140 -0.74 -11.41 -4.79
CA LEU A 140 -1.41 -11.91 -6.00
C LEU A 140 -1.27 -10.94 -7.17
N GLY A 141 -1.06 -9.64 -6.91
CA GLY A 141 -0.91 -8.61 -7.93
C GLY A 141 0.53 -8.40 -8.37
N GLN A 142 1.48 -8.44 -7.44
CA GLN A 142 2.91 -8.39 -7.73
C GLN A 142 3.73 -9.02 -6.60
N ARG A 143 4.95 -9.44 -6.90
CA ARG A 143 5.91 -10.05 -5.97
C ARG A 143 7.22 -9.27 -6.01
N PRO A 144 7.37 -8.24 -5.17
CA PRO A 144 8.54 -7.37 -5.22
C PRO A 144 9.86 -8.09 -4.92
N LEU A 145 9.88 -9.15 -4.12
CA LEU A 145 11.11 -9.95 -3.89
C LEU A 145 11.62 -10.60 -5.18
N GLU A 146 10.71 -11.11 -6.03
CA GLU A 146 11.06 -11.66 -7.35
C GLU A 146 11.56 -10.56 -8.31
N ALA A 147 11.13 -9.31 -8.09
CA ALA A 147 11.55 -8.13 -8.85
C ALA A 147 12.87 -7.51 -8.33
N GLY A 148 13.48 -8.08 -7.30
CA GLY A 148 14.76 -7.66 -6.75
C GLY A 148 14.68 -6.85 -5.44
N ALA A 149 13.52 -6.64 -4.85
CA ALA A 149 13.42 -5.98 -3.56
C ALA A 149 14.10 -6.79 -2.45
N ASP A 150 14.69 -6.10 -1.49
CA ASP A 150 15.33 -6.71 -0.31
C ASP A 150 14.31 -7.04 0.78
N VAL A 151 13.30 -6.19 0.93
CA VAL A 151 12.26 -6.28 1.96
C VAL A 151 10.90 -5.97 1.35
N VAL A 152 9.88 -6.71 1.78
CA VAL A 152 8.49 -6.43 1.49
C VAL A 152 7.73 -6.22 2.79
N VAL A 153 6.86 -5.20 2.79
CA VAL A 153 6.00 -4.88 3.93
C VAL A 153 4.53 -4.94 3.50
N HIS A 154 3.70 -5.43 4.38
CA HIS A 154 2.25 -5.39 4.25
C HIS A 154 1.59 -4.81 5.50
N SER A 155 0.62 -3.94 5.30
CA SER A 155 -0.44 -3.80 6.27
C SER A 155 -1.41 -4.98 6.11
N ALA A 156 -1.18 -6.06 6.87
CA ALA A 156 -2.04 -7.24 6.83
C ALA A 156 -3.49 -6.95 7.28
N THR A 157 -3.69 -5.81 7.96
CA THR A 157 -4.98 -5.18 8.27
C THR A 157 -5.90 -5.03 7.06
N LYS A 158 -5.30 -4.86 5.85
CA LYS A 158 -6.01 -4.54 4.60
C LYS A 158 -6.49 -5.82 3.92
N TYR A 159 -6.15 -6.02 2.67
CA TYR A 159 -6.62 -7.14 1.84
C TYR A 159 -6.34 -8.54 2.41
N LEU A 160 -5.21 -8.74 3.10
CA LEU A 160 -4.87 -10.06 3.65
C LEU A 160 -5.91 -10.51 4.68
N SER A 161 -6.30 -9.63 5.64
CA SER A 161 -7.43 -9.92 6.53
C SER A 161 -8.78 -9.67 5.86
N GLY A 162 -8.97 -8.52 5.25
CA GLY A 162 -10.11 -8.18 4.40
C GLY A 162 -11.48 -8.09 5.06
N HIS A 163 -11.57 -8.09 6.39
CA HIS A 163 -12.85 -8.10 7.12
C HIS A 163 -12.98 -6.96 8.14
N SER A 164 -12.07 -5.99 8.11
CA SER A 164 -12.08 -4.79 8.97
C SER A 164 -12.06 -5.10 10.49
N ASP A 165 -11.62 -6.28 10.89
CA ASP A 165 -11.67 -6.83 12.25
C ASP A 165 -10.29 -7.08 12.87
N VAL A 166 -9.20 -6.86 12.12
CA VAL A 166 -7.82 -7.13 12.54
C VAL A 166 -6.92 -5.94 12.24
N VAL A 167 -6.00 -5.64 13.14
CA VAL A 167 -4.88 -4.74 12.91
C VAL A 167 -3.59 -5.55 13.02
N LEU A 168 -2.91 -5.75 11.89
CA LEU A 168 -1.65 -6.49 11.80
C LEU A 168 -0.74 -5.93 10.71
N GLY A 169 0.55 -6.20 10.81
CA GLY A 169 1.55 -6.01 9.77
C GLY A 169 2.30 -7.29 9.48
N ALA A 170 2.96 -7.34 8.33
CA ALA A 170 3.92 -8.38 7.99
C ALA A 170 5.13 -7.76 7.30
N ALA A 171 6.32 -8.29 7.58
CA ALA A 171 7.56 -7.97 6.88
C ALA A 171 8.22 -9.26 6.39
N LEU A 172 8.82 -9.21 5.20
CA LEU A 172 9.53 -10.32 4.58
C LEU A 172 10.90 -9.82 4.10
N ALA A 173 11.87 -10.69 4.06
CA ALA A 173 13.21 -10.37 3.58
C ALA A 173 13.69 -11.39 2.54
N SER A 174 14.47 -10.93 1.57
CA SER A 174 15.03 -11.77 0.50
C SER A 174 16.18 -12.66 0.96
N ARG A 175 16.82 -12.34 2.10
CA ARG A 175 18.00 -13.05 2.62
C ARG A 175 18.05 -13.10 4.15
N GLY A 176 18.83 -14.06 4.67
CA GLY A 176 18.84 -14.41 6.10
C GLY A 176 19.32 -13.31 7.03
N ASP A 177 20.32 -12.52 6.64
CA ASP A 177 20.87 -11.43 7.46
C ASP A 177 19.83 -10.31 7.69
N LEU A 178 19.04 -9.99 6.67
CA LEU A 178 17.95 -9.00 6.79
C LEU A 178 16.78 -9.56 7.60
N HIS A 179 16.47 -10.85 7.40
CA HIS A 179 15.41 -11.49 8.17
C HIS A 179 15.76 -11.53 9.67
N GLU A 180 17.01 -11.85 10.01
CA GLU A 180 17.48 -11.85 11.39
C GLU A 180 17.41 -10.47 12.02
N ALA A 181 17.88 -9.43 11.32
CA ALA A 181 17.80 -8.04 11.78
C ALA A 181 16.35 -7.59 12.02
N LEU A 182 15.44 -7.92 11.10
CA LEU A 182 14.00 -7.64 11.28
C LEU A 182 13.41 -8.41 12.46
N HIS A 183 13.80 -9.66 12.65
CA HIS A 183 13.32 -10.48 13.76
C HIS A 183 13.82 -9.96 15.12
N GLU A 184 15.08 -9.56 15.20
CA GLU A 184 15.66 -8.99 16.43
C GLU A 184 14.96 -7.68 16.79
N GLU A 185 14.83 -6.74 15.83
CA GLU A 185 14.14 -5.46 16.06
C GLU A 185 12.66 -5.68 16.47
N ARG A 186 11.92 -6.58 15.79
CA ARG A 186 10.55 -6.92 16.18
C ARG A 186 10.47 -7.39 17.63
N THR A 187 11.43 -8.22 18.02
CA THR A 187 11.48 -8.83 19.36
C THR A 187 11.81 -7.79 20.41
N ASP A 188 12.77 -6.92 20.14
CA ASP A 188 13.27 -5.94 21.10
C ASP A 188 12.33 -4.74 21.24
N ALA A 189 11.81 -4.22 20.12
CA ALA A 189 10.79 -3.17 20.12
C ALA A 189 9.42 -3.66 20.63
N GLY A 190 9.17 -4.98 20.61
CA GLY A 190 7.95 -5.59 21.13
C GLY A 190 6.71 -5.43 20.24
N GLY A 191 6.87 -5.03 18.98
CA GLY A 191 5.80 -4.86 18.01
C GLY A 191 5.22 -6.17 17.47
N VAL A 192 4.99 -7.15 18.34
CA VAL A 192 4.57 -8.52 17.97
C VAL A 192 3.06 -8.65 17.82
N ALA A 193 2.63 -9.62 16.99
CA ALA A 193 1.22 -9.91 16.77
C ALA A 193 0.55 -10.57 18.00
N GLY A 194 -0.74 -10.30 18.20
CA GLY A 194 -1.56 -11.09 19.11
C GLY A 194 -1.94 -12.44 18.49
N PRO A 195 -2.05 -13.50 19.29
CA PRO A 195 -2.37 -14.84 18.77
C PRO A 195 -3.78 -14.94 18.17
N VAL A 196 -4.75 -14.19 18.66
CA VAL A 196 -6.12 -14.17 18.14
C VAL A 196 -6.15 -13.47 16.78
N GLU A 197 -5.45 -12.35 16.66
CA GLU A 197 -5.32 -11.59 15.41
C GLU A 197 -4.60 -12.42 14.34
N ALA A 198 -3.54 -13.14 14.68
CA ALA A 198 -2.84 -14.04 13.77
C ALA A 198 -3.73 -15.19 13.29
N TRP A 199 -4.54 -15.77 14.18
CA TRP A 199 -5.52 -16.78 13.83
C TRP A 199 -6.63 -16.24 12.91
N LEU A 200 -7.18 -15.05 13.20
CA LEU A 200 -8.16 -14.37 12.35
C LEU A 200 -7.59 -14.09 10.96
N LEU A 201 -6.35 -13.61 10.89
CA LEU A 201 -5.65 -13.39 9.62
C LEU A 201 -5.57 -14.70 8.81
N LEU A 202 -5.06 -15.79 9.41
CA LEU A 202 -4.94 -17.09 8.76
C LEU A 202 -6.30 -17.60 8.26
N ARG A 203 -7.35 -17.45 9.07
CA ARG A 203 -8.72 -17.80 8.70
C ARG A 203 -9.20 -16.99 7.48
N SER A 204 -8.95 -15.69 7.48
CA SER A 204 -9.35 -14.77 6.42
C SER A 204 -8.61 -15.02 5.10
N MET A 205 -7.34 -15.41 5.17
CA MET A 205 -6.53 -15.71 3.98
C MET A 205 -7.05 -16.93 3.20
N ARG A 206 -7.86 -17.80 3.78
CA ARG A 206 -8.49 -18.93 3.07
C ARG A 206 -9.44 -18.49 1.95
N THR A 207 -9.98 -17.28 2.01
CA THR A 207 -10.83 -16.70 0.97
C THR A 207 -10.14 -15.56 0.22
N PHE A 208 -8.87 -15.32 0.48
CA PHE A 208 -8.13 -14.19 -0.07
C PHE A 208 -8.16 -14.16 -1.61
N PRO A 209 -7.83 -15.24 -2.34
CA PRO A 209 -7.88 -15.19 -3.80
C PRO A 209 -9.29 -14.90 -4.36
N LEU A 210 -10.33 -15.50 -3.77
CA LEU A 210 -11.72 -15.28 -4.19
C LEU A 210 -12.17 -13.83 -3.97
N ARG A 211 -11.78 -13.25 -2.84
CA ARG A 211 -12.08 -11.84 -2.54
C ARG A 211 -11.34 -10.91 -3.53
N MET A 212 -10.07 -11.17 -3.77
CA MET A 212 -9.27 -10.34 -4.67
C MET A 212 -9.78 -10.40 -6.10
N GLU A 213 -10.11 -11.56 -6.62
CA GLU A 213 -10.71 -11.72 -7.95
C GLU A 213 -11.97 -10.86 -8.11
N ARG A 214 -12.87 -10.90 -7.13
CA ARG A 214 -14.10 -10.10 -7.16
C ARG A 214 -13.80 -8.60 -7.02
N ILE A 215 -12.96 -8.21 -6.09
CA ILE A 215 -12.55 -6.82 -5.86
C ILE A 215 -11.95 -6.21 -7.14
N TRP A 216 -11.02 -6.91 -7.78
CA TRP A 216 -10.36 -6.43 -9.01
C TRP A 216 -11.33 -6.27 -10.18
N ALA A 217 -12.21 -7.26 -10.37
CA ALA A 217 -13.23 -7.19 -11.41
C ALA A 217 -14.17 -5.99 -11.18
N ASN A 218 -14.65 -5.82 -9.95
CA ASN A 218 -15.50 -4.69 -9.58
C ASN A 218 -14.77 -3.35 -9.77
N ALA A 219 -13.52 -3.24 -9.30
CA ALA A 219 -12.74 -2.00 -9.38
C ALA A 219 -12.48 -1.58 -10.83
N ALA A 220 -12.10 -2.52 -11.68
CA ALA A 220 -11.85 -2.25 -13.12
C ALA A 220 -13.13 -1.81 -13.83
N GLU A 221 -14.26 -2.47 -13.58
CA GLU A 221 -15.53 -2.11 -14.20
C GLU A 221 -16.05 -0.75 -13.71
N LEU A 222 -15.96 -0.49 -12.40
CA LEU A 222 -16.35 0.81 -11.85
C LEU A 222 -15.45 1.95 -12.36
N ALA A 223 -14.13 1.72 -12.46
CA ALA A 223 -13.20 2.68 -13.01
C ALA A 223 -13.57 3.06 -14.46
N ARG A 224 -13.85 2.07 -15.29
CA ARG A 224 -14.28 2.27 -16.69
C ARG A 224 -15.59 3.09 -16.79
N ARG A 225 -16.60 2.75 -15.98
CA ARG A 225 -17.88 3.49 -15.98
C ARG A 225 -17.73 4.91 -15.46
N LEU A 226 -16.92 5.11 -14.43
CA LEU A 226 -16.67 6.44 -13.85
C LEU A 226 -15.88 7.34 -14.80
N GLU A 227 -14.95 6.78 -15.59
CA GLU A 227 -14.20 7.55 -16.60
C GLU A 227 -15.10 8.16 -17.66
N GLU A 228 -16.18 7.48 -18.02
CA GLU A 228 -17.17 7.94 -18.99
C GLU A 228 -18.30 8.80 -18.36
N HIS A 229 -18.30 8.94 -17.02
CA HIS A 229 -19.42 9.58 -16.32
C HIS A 229 -19.36 11.11 -16.37
N PRO A 230 -20.44 11.83 -16.81
CA PRO A 230 -20.42 13.27 -17.04
C PRO A 230 -20.20 14.11 -15.77
N LEU A 231 -20.46 13.54 -14.58
CA LEU A 231 -20.27 14.20 -13.29
C LEU A 231 -18.96 13.82 -12.60
N VAL A 232 -18.04 13.16 -13.30
CA VAL A 232 -16.70 12.81 -12.82
C VAL A 232 -15.67 13.52 -13.69
N ALA A 233 -14.80 14.31 -13.07
CA ALA A 233 -13.79 15.10 -13.76
C ALA A 233 -12.51 14.31 -14.07
N GLU A 234 -12.16 13.35 -13.21
CA GLU A 234 -10.96 12.53 -13.33
C GLU A 234 -11.16 11.21 -12.60
N VAL A 235 -10.68 10.12 -13.21
CA VAL A 235 -10.55 8.81 -12.57
C VAL A 235 -9.12 8.32 -12.74
N ARG A 236 -8.56 7.71 -11.72
CA ARG A 236 -7.29 7.00 -11.81
C ARG A 236 -7.47 5.56 -11.36
N HIS A 237 -7.11 4.65 -12.22
CA HIS A 237 -6.94 3.23 -11.91
C HIS A 237 -5.97 2.63 -12.94
N PRO A 238 -4.97 1.82 -12.54
CA PRO A 238 -3.96 1.33 -13.48
C PRO A 238 -4.50 0.46 -14.63
N SER A 239 -5.74 -0.05 -14.53
CA SER A 239 -6.40 -0.77 -15.64
C SER A 239 -6.85 0.14 -16.78
N LEU A 240 -7.01 1.43 -16.56
CA LEU A 240 -7.49 2.36 -17.58
C LEU A 240 -6.35 2.71 -18.55
N PRO A 241 -6.58 2.68 -19.87
CA PRO A 241 -5.60 3.14 -20.86
C PRO A 241 -5.16 4.60 -20.69
N SER A 242 -6.01 5.43 -20.08
CA SER A 242 -5.71 6.82 -19.73
C SER A 242 -4.75 6.98 -18.55
N HIS A 243 -4.53 5.92 -17.76
CA HIS A 243 -3.61 5.98 -16.63
C HIS A 243 -2.15 6.14 -17.13
N PRO A 244 -1.37 7.13 -16.62
CA PRO A 244 -0.04 7.42 -17.16
C PRO A 244 0.93 6.22 -17.16
N GLN A 245 0.78 5.31 -16.21
CA GLN A 245 1.62 4.11 -16.11
C GLN A 245 0.89 2.81 -16.50
N HIS A 246 -0.18 2.88 -17.31
CA HIS A 246 -0.96 1.70 -17.72
C HIS A 246 -0.08 0.59 -18.31
N GLU A 247 0.77 0.92 -19.27
CA GLU A 247 1.63 -0.06 -19.95
C GLU A 247 2.72 -0.62 -19.00
N ARG A 248 3.18 0.17 -18.04
CA ARG A 248 4.08 -0.32 -16.98
C ARG A 248 3.35 -1.30 -16.07
N ALA A 249 2.15 -0.96 -15.61
CA ALA A 249 1.33 -1.83 -14.78
C ALA A 249 1.03 -3.16 -15.47
N LYS A 250 0.67 -3.16 -16.76
CA LYS A 250 0.46 -4.40 -17.55
C LYS A 250 1.70 -5.28 -17.62
N ARG A 251 2.89 -4.69 -17.64
CA ARG A 251 4.15 -5.45 -17.70
C ARG A 251 4.55 -6.04 -16.35
N LEU A 252 4.30 -5.31 -15.25
CA LEU A 252 4.86 -5.62 -13.93
C LEU A 252 3.85 -6.22 -12.95
N MET A 253 2.55 -6.12 -13.24
CA MET A 253 1.50 -6.55 -12.32
C MET A 253 0.59 -7.59 -12.98
N SER A 254 0.17 -8.58 -12.22
CA SER A 254 -0.83 -9.58 -12.65
C SER A 254 -2.26 -9.05 -12.56
N CYS A 255 -2.48 -7.99 -11.77
CA CYS A 255 -3.75 -7.27 -11.63
C CYS A 255 -3.49 -5.81 -11.26
N PHE A 256 -4.52 -4.98 -11.31
CA PHE A 256 -4.40 -3.53 -11.17
C PHE A 256 -4.84 -2.98 -9.80
N GLY A 257 -5.16 -3.85 -8.83
CA GLY A 257 -5.57 -3.45 -7.49
C GLY A 257 -7.08 -3.23 -7.33
N GLY A 258 -7.50 -3.01 -6.09
CA GLY A 258 -8.90 -2.80 -5.70
C GLY A 258 -9.20 -1.38 -5.23
N VAL A 259 -8.25 -0.46 -5.39
CA VAL A 259 -8.43 0.97 -5.10
C VAL A 259 -8.43 1.74 -6.41
N LEU A 260 -9.41 2.59 -6.58
CA LEU A 260 -9.41 3.64 -7.60
C LEU A 260 -9.50 5.02 -6.93
N THR A 261 -9.16 6.08 -7.66
CA THR A 261 -9.44 7.43 -7.20
C THR A 261 -10.29 8.15 -8.22
N MET A 262 -11.16 9.04 -7.73
CA MET A 262 -11.97 9.89 -8.59
C MET A 262 -12.04 11.31 -8.05
N ARG A 263 -12.32 12.25 -8.95
CA ARG A 263 -12.63 13.65 -8.63
C ARG A 263 -14.01 13.97 -9.20
N PRO A 264 -15.01 14.28 -8.36
CA PRO A 264 -16.32 14.64 -8.86
C PRO A 264 -16.29 16.06 -9.49
N VAL A 265 -17.12 16.30 -10.47
CA VAL A 265 -17.46 17.64 -10.90
C VAL A 265 -18.05 18.39 -9.70
N GLY A 266 -17.82 19.70 -9.57
CA GLY A 266 -18.22 20.47 -8.37
C GLY A 266 -17.17 20.49 -7.26
N GLY A 267 -16.04 19.83 -7.44
CA GLY A 267 -14.83 19.95 -6.62
C GLY A 267 -15.03 19.51 -5.17
N VAL A 268 -14.41 20.22 -4.24
CA VAL A 268 -14.37 19.86 -2.81
C VAL A 268 -15.77 19.69 -2.21
N ARG A 269 -16.71 20.60 -2.55
CA ARG A 269 -18.09 20.52 -2.05
C ARG A 269 -18.75 19.20 -2.44
N ALA A 270 -18.68 18.85 -3.71
CA ALA A 270 -19.26 17.60 -4.20
C ALA A 270 -18.60 16.35 -3.55
N ALA A 271 -17.27 16.38 -3.39
CA ALA A 271 -16.53 15.29 -2.74
C ALA A 271 -16.90 15.11 -1.25
N GLU A 272 -17.18 16.19 -0.53
CA GLU A 272 -17.59 16.13 0.88
C GLU A 272 -19.06 15.71 1.05
N GLU A 273 -19.92 16.15 0.17
CA GLU A 273 -21.36 15.88 0.26
C GLU A 273 -21.74 14.49 -0.25
N LEU A 274 -20.94 13.86 -1.13
CA LEU A 274 -21.24 12.56 -1.72
C LEU A 274 -21.60 11.50 -0.69
N GLY A 275 -20.90 11.49 0.44
CA GLY A 275 -21.13 10.55 1.53
C GLY A 275 -22.52 10.61 2.20
N ARG A 276 -23.30 11.68 1.94
CA ARG A 276 -24.66 11.84 2.49
C ARG A 276 -25.72 11.10 1.68
N PHE A 277 -25.39 10.77 0.43
CA PHE A 277 -26.37 10.25 -0.53
C PHE A 277 -26.15 8.78 -0.86
N VAL A 278 -25.01 8.19 -0.50
CA VAL A 278 -24.74 6.76 -0.65
C VAL A 278 -25.47 5.93 0.41
N ARG A 279 -25.80 4.69 0.07
CA ARG A 279 -26.51 3.74 0.96
C ARG A 279 -25.73 2.43 1.15
N ILE A 280 -24.91 2.05 0.16
CA ILE A 280 -24.10 0.83 0.18
C ILE A 280 -22.64 1.20 0.53
N TRP A 281 -22.13 2.23 -0.12
CA TRP A 281 -20.77 2.70 0.13
C TRP A 281 -20.63 3.29 1.53
N LEU A 282 -19.54 2.96 2.21
CA LEU A 282 -19.20 3.49 3.52
C LEU A 282 -18.30 4.72 3.40
N PRO A 283 -18.74 5.91 3.85
CA PRO A 283 -17.85 7.07 3.99
C PRO A 283 -16.90 6.85 5.19
N ALA A 284 -15.82 6.12 4.97
CA ALA A 284 -14.93 5.66 6.04
C ALA A 284 -13.47 5.64 5.62
N THR A 285 -12.60 5.79 6.61
CA THR A 285 -11.15 5.56 6.48
C THR A 285 -10.86 4.06 6.39
N SER A 286 -9.70 3.72 5.87
CA SER A 286 -9.18 2.38 5.61
C SER A 286 -9.47 1.92 4.19
N LEU A 287 -9.19 0.66 3.89
CA LEU A 287 -9.37 0.05 2.57
C LEU A 287 -9.20 -1.46 2.65
N GLY A 288 -9.57 -2.14 1.57
CA GLY A 288 -9.27 -3.57 1.39
C GLY A 288 -10.18 -4.51 2.17
N GLY A 289 -11.27 -3.98 2.76
CA GLY A 289 -12.36 -4.79 3.32
C GLY A 289 -13.25 -5.41 2.24
N VAL A 290 -14.14 -6.31 2.66
CA VAL A 290 -15.20 -6.86 1.82
C VAL A 290 -16.25 -5.80 1.50
N GLU A 291 -16.38 -4.78 2.36
CA GLU A 291 -17.26 -3.64 2.17
C GLU A 291 -16.57 -2.55 1.34
N SER A 292 -17.30 -1.95 0.40
CA SER A 292 -16.87 -0.81 -0.38
C SER A 292 -16.91 0.48 0.45
N SER A 293 -15.83 1.27 0.37
CA SER A 293 -15.71 2.53 1.11
C SER A 293 -15.01 3.61 0.29
N PHE A 294 -15.17 4.87 0.68
CA PHE A 294 -14.41 5.97 0.11
C PHE A 294 -14.19 7.10 1.11
N GLU A 295 -13.14 7.90 0.86
CA GLU A 295 -12.84 9.08 1.65
C GLU A 295 -12.15 10.16 0.83
N ARG A 296 -12.38 11.44 1.19
CA ARG A 296 -11.62 12.56 0.67
C ARG A 296 -10.26 12.64 1.37
N ARG A 297 -9.17 12.52 0.61
CA ARG A 297 -7.83 12.39 1.19
C ARG A 297 -7.31 13.68 1.80
N ARG A 298 -7.49 14.82 1.14
CA ARG A 298 -7.01 16.13 1.62
C ARG A 298 -7.77 16.68 2.85
N ARG A 299 -8.66 15.90 3.45
CA ARG A 299 -9.18 16.21 4.79
C ARG A 299 -8.12 16.05 5.90
N PHE A 300 -7.06 15.32 5.62
CA PHE A 300 -5.92 15.16 6.54
C PHE A 300 -4.86 16.22 6.22
N PRO A 301 -4.45 17.05 7.21
CA PRO A 301 -3.41 18.10 7.00
C PRO A 301 -2.05 17.52 6.61
N THR A 302 -1.80 16.26 6.94
CA THR A 302 -0.55 15.53 6.65
C THR A 302 -0.51 14.94 5.23
N GLU A 303 -1.59 15.03 4.47
CA GLU A 303 -1.59 14.58 3.08
C GLU A 303 -0.80 15.57 2.21
N ALA A 304 -0.03 15.05 1.25
CA ALA A 304 0.81 15.87 0.39
C ALA A 304 0.02 16.97 -0.33
N ALA A 305 0.59 18.17 -0.42
CA ALA A 305 -0.06 19.33 -1.05
C ALA A 305 -0.34 19.12 -2.56
N THR A 306 0.37 18.21 -3.18
CA THR A 306 0.21 17.82 -4.59
C THR A 306 -0.98 16.90 -4.86
N VAL A 307 -1.58 16.30 -3.81
CA VAL A 307 -2.82 15.54 -3.93
C VAL A 307 -3.98 16.52 -4.15
N PRO A 308 -4.84 16.36 -5.18
CA PRO A 308 -5.99 17.23 -5.40
C PRO A 308 -6.91 17.32 -4.20
N GLU A 309 -7.43 18.51 -3.91
CA GLU A 309 -8.25 18.76 -2.72
C GLU A 309 -9.57 17.97 -2.72
N ASP A 310 -10.11 17.72 -3.90
CA ASP A 310 -11.36 17.02 -4.16
C ASP A 310 -11.18 15.51 -4.44
N LEU A 311 -9.95 14.98 -4.29
CA LEU A 311 -9.67 13.57 -4.56
C LEU A 311 -10.36 12.66 -3.54
N LEU A 312 -11.21 11.80 -4.05
CA LEU A 312 -11.79 10.66 -3.32
C LEU A 312 -10.98 9.41 -3.62
N ARG A 313 -10.46 8.77 -2.59
CA ARG A 313 -9.92 7.42 -2.69
C ARG A 313 -11.05 6.44 -2.44
N VAL A 314 -11.27 5.54 -3.37
CA VAL A 314 -12.37 4.57 -3.37
C VAL A 314 -11.79 3.17 -3.23
N SER A 315 -12.12 2.48 -2.15
CA SER A 315 -11.78 1.08 -1.91
C SER A 315 -12.98 0.21 -2.27
N VAL A 316 -12.83 -0.58 -3.31
CA VAL A 316 -13.91 -1.42 -3.83
C VAL A 316 -13.94 -2.75 -3.09
N GLY A 317 -15.12 -3.19 -2.69
CA GLY A 317 -15.38 -4.46 -2.02
C GLY A 317 -15.91 -5.54 -2.96
N ILE A 318 -16.59 -6.53 -2.36
CA ILE A 318 -17.07 -7.73 -3.07
C ILE A 318 -18.56 -7.71 -3.40
N GLU A 319 -19.26 -6.63 -3.10
CA GLU A 319 -20.68 -6.48 -3.35
C GLU A 319 -21.00 -6.65 -4.84
N ASP A 320 -22.27 -6.73 -5.20
CA ASP A 320 -22.67 -6.75 -6.60
C ASP A 320 -22.30 -5.42 -7.29
N VAL A 321 -21.61 -5.51 -8.43
CA VAL A 321 -21.10 -4.32 -9.13
C VAL A 321 -22.20 -3.39 -9.62
N GLU A 322 -23.38 -3.94 -9.97
CA GLU A 322 -24.51 -3.14 -10.41
C GLU A 322 -25.18 -2.40 -9.24
N ASP A 323 -25.16 -2.99 -8.05
CA ASP A 323 -25.65 -2.32 -6.84
C ASP A 323 -24.70 -1.20 -6.44
N LEU A 324 -23.38 -1.44 -6.45
CA LEU A 324 -22.37 -0.42 -6.22
C LEU A 324 -22.46 0.74 -7.21
N TRP A 325 -22.62 0.41 -8.49
CA TRP A 325 -22.76 1.42 -9.55
C TRP A 325 -24.01 2.27 -9.37
N ARG A 326 -25.19 1.63 -9.18
CA ARG A 326 -26.47 2.35 -9.03
C ARG A 326 -26.46 3.29 -7.84
N ASP A 327 -25.86 2.87 -6.73
CA ASP A 327 -25.75 3.71 -5.53
C ASP A 327 -24.85 4.92 -5.76
N LEU A 328 -23.69 4.71 -6.37
CA LEU A 328 -22.71 5.78 -6.63
C LEU A 328 -23.22 6.76 -7.71
N ASP A 329 -23.80 6.27 -8.81
CA ASP A 329 -24.39 7.08 -9.89
C ASP A 329 -25.54 7.96 -9.36
N ALA A 330 -26.43 7.37 -8.52
CA ALA A 330 -27.51 8.13 -7.89
C ALA A 330 -26.96 9.23 -6.96
N ALA A 331 -25.97 8.90 -6.13
CA ALA A 331 -25.36 9.87 -5.22
C ALA A 331 -24.65 11.00 -5.97
N LEU A 332 -23.94 10.70 -7.06
CA LEU A 332 -23.32 11.72 -7.93
C LEU A 332 -24.36 12.68 -8.53
N LYS A 333 -25.53 12.18 -8.93
CA LYS A 333 -26.61 13.01 -9.44
C LYS A 333 -27.23 13.89 -8.36
N GLU A 334 -27.49 13.35 -7.17
CA GLU A 334 -28.09 14.10 -6.04
C GLU A 334 -27.20 15.26 -5.56
N VAL A 335 -25.87 15.08 -5.55
CA VAL A 335 -24.93 16.16 -5.18
C VAL A 335 -24.98 17.35 -6.15
N HIS A 336 -25.49 17.16 -7.38
CA HIS A 336 -25.55 18.19 -8.43
C HIS A 336 -26.96 18.76 -8.62
N LEU A 337 -27.97 18.28 -7.87
CA LEU A 337 -29.29 18.88 -7.82
C LEU A 337 -29.35 20.04 -6.83
#